data_923674293fcffb8a156666420e7aa0ff
#
_entry.id   923674293fcffb8a156666420e7aa0ff
#
_cell.length_a   1.000
_cell.length_b   1.000
_cell.length_c   1.000
_cell.angle_alpha   90.00
_cell.angle_beta   90.00
_cell.angle_gamma   90.00
#
_symmetry.space_group_name_H-M   'P 1'
#
loop_
_entity.id
_entity.type
_entity.pdbx_description
1 polymer ?
#
loop_
_entity_poly.entity_id
_entity_poly.type
_entity_poly.pdbx_seq_one_letter_code
_entity_poly.pdbx_strand_id
1 'polypeptide(L)'
;MQYTLTPSAIPAPSLDWPDQDIDATHEITVGPDQSLTYPAAIDITVPGGIAELKVEIVSDALNSLGIQNLDLVHETSIAGSIQYKDLGLKCGTEIQYTKSTVFDITKLVPMIAMLPDAIGNHVFKVSVTDLAGQTTVQDLTFHYGQVTLETADLWQNTATLKIVPSATAASATLEYKRSTDDAWQQATVSDNGDGTFTAAIEPTWSSSTNEMGKTVYEPDYATGVFAGTTYDYRLKLDGTEKETGRFTTAKGDVIPNADMSEWSTVSRAGLSGSKDVPYPNKTGDSFWDCGNNGITTDLCSSTTDKFGAAVPAAKLQSKNMFVLAAGNLFTGSFNYASMTGTVKFGSKYTYTARPKALRVKYHATTGDIDIVRSQNPAPGVAKGDPDKCRIFVAIVDWSQPHTVVSGTGSTTGAWDPANGADVVSEAGKVVGYGSMWIDQSTPGDALVSSEDALKIHWYEEKAPSPTGNYTIVISCAANAYGDYMTGYSKACLYVDDFEWVY
;
A
#
# COMPACT_ATOMS: atom_id res chain seq x y z
N MET A 1 -0.51 44.79 -20.54
CA MET A 1 -0.02 43.41 -20.39
C MET A 1 -0.53 42.93 -19.06
N GLN A 2 -1.41 41.92 -19.07
CA GLN A 2 -1.97 41.36 -17.83
C GLN A 2 -1.21 40.06 -17.59
N TYR A 3 -0.46 39.97 -16.50
CA TYR A 3 0.23 38.76 -16.11
C TYR A 3 -0.69 37.97 -15.20
N THR A 4 -1.06 36.79 -15.60
CA THR A 4 -1.75 35.82 -14.73
C THR A 4 -0.66 35.04 -13.97
N LEU A 5 -0.51 35.31 -12.68
CA LEU A 5 0.30 34.48 -11.80
C LEU A 5 -0.52 33.22 -11.44
N THR A 6 -0.10 32.07 -11.91
CA THR A 6 -0.63 30.80 -11.44
C THR A 6 0.21 30.43 -10.18
N PRO A 7 -0.36 30.44 -8.97
CA PRO A 7 0.38 30.00 -7.80
C PRO A 7 0.69 28.51 -7.93
N SER A 8 1.96 28.13 -7.86
CA SER A 8 2.37 26.75 -7.68
C SER A 8 2.17 26.39 -6.21
N ALA A 9 1.56 25.26 -5.93
CA ALA A 9 1.46 24.74 -4.56
C ALA A 9 2.88 24.54 -3.99
N ILE A 10 3.10 24.97 -2.77
CA ILE A 10 4.35 24.70 -2.05
C ILE A 10 4.27 23.23 -1.61
N PRO A 11 5.27 22.38 -1.95
CA PRO A 11 5.29 21.01 -1.46
C PRO A 11 5.33 20.95 0.07
N ALA A 12 4.68 19.93 0.65
CA ALA A 12 4.74 19.67 2.08
C ALA A 12 6.18 19.36 2.53
N PRO A 13 6.49 19.52 3.83
CA PRO A 13 7.76 19.05 4.38
C PRO A 13 8.05 17.60 4.08
N SER A 14 9.32 17.24 3.89
CA SER A 14 9.77 15.85 3.74
C SER A 14 10.97 15.58 4.65
N LEU A 15 11.06 14.34 5.14
CA LEU A 15 12.17 13.82 5.91
C LEU A 15 12.79 12.66 5.13
N ASP A 16 14.11 12.61 5.10
CA ASP A 16 14.88 11.57 4.45
C ASP A 16 16.07 11.17 5.32
N TRP A 17 16.36 9.89 5.44
CA TRP A 17 17.55 9.42 6.12
C TRP A 17 18.51 8.86 5.08
N PRO A 18 19.56 9.59 4.70
CA PRO A 18 20.47 9.18 3.65
C PRO A 18 21.02 7.78 3.88
N ASP A 19 20.91 6.93 2.87
CA ASP A 19 21.40 5.55 2.86
C ASP A 19 20.72 4.60 3.88
N GLN A 20 19.62 5.02 4.51
CA GLN A 20 18.86 4.22 5.47
C GLN A 20 17.37 4.21 5.15
N ASP A 21 16.68 3.15 5.51
CA ASP A 21 15.21 3.11 5.48
C ASP A 21 14.66 3.82 6.72
N ILE A 22 14.10 5.01 6.54
CA ILE A 22 13.59 5.86 7.63
C ILE A 22 12.40 5.22 8.38
N ASP A 23 11.70 4.28 7.76
CA ASP A 23 10.57 3.56 8.35
C ASP A 23 10.98 2.27 9.09
N ALA A 24 12.25 1.85 8.96
CA ALA A 24 12.76 0.66 9.63
C ALA A 24 13.02 0.88 11.13
N THR A 25 13.15 -0.23 11.87
CA THR A 25 13.71 -0.21 13.23
C THR A 25 15.22 -0.34 13.14
N HIS A 26 15.96 0.62 13.72
CA HIS A 26 17.41 0.68 13.69
C HIS A 26 18.02 0.18 15.00
N GLU A 27 18.93 -0.78 14.92
CA GLU A 27 19.60 -1.31 16.11
C GLU A 27 20.63 -0.32 16.68
N ILE A 28 20.56 -0.09 17.98
CA ILE A 28 21.58 0.66 18.70
C ILE A 28 22.79 -0.25 18.90
N THR A 29 23.70 -0.23 17.94
CA THR A 29 25.02 -0.86 18.06
C THR A 29 26.05 0.19 18.40
N VAL A 30 26.56 0.16 19.64
CA VAL A 30 27.52 1.13 20.12
C VAL A 30 28.93 0.54 20.02
N GLY A 31 29.81 1.25 19.31
CA GLY A 31 31.22 0.89 19.20
C GLY A 31 32.01 1.16 20.51
N PRO A 32 33.32 0.78 20.55
CA PRO A 32 34.16 1.00 21.72
C PRO A 32 34.33 2.46 22.13
N ASP A 33 34.13 3.37 21.22
CA ASP A 33 34.17 4.84 21.40
C ASP A 33 32.80 5.45 21.75
N GLN A 34 31.79 4.59 22.00
CA GLN A 34 30.40 4.99 22.25
C GLN A 34 29.75 5.74 21.07
N SER A 35 30.19 5.45 19.87
CA SER A 35 29.60 5.95 18.64
C SER A 35 28.68 4.90 17.99
N LEU A 36 27.69 5.35 17.22
CA LEU A 36 26.90 4.49 16.35
C LEU A 36 27.73 4.00 15.16
N THR A 37 27.35 2.88 14.57
CA THR A 37 27.98 2.34 13.35
C THR A 37 27.71 3.21 12.12
N TYR A 38 26.64 4.01 12.15
CA TYR A 38 26.28 5.01 11.14
C TYR A 38 25.62 6.22 11.79
N PRO A 39 25.68 7.43 11.17
CA PRO A 39 25.07 8.62 11.73
C PRO A 39 23.54 8.54 11.77
N ALA A 40 22.94 8.90 12.91
CA ALA A 40 21.51 9.13 13.03
C ALA A 40 21.18 10.59 12.69
N ALA A 41 21.39 10.97 11.44
CA ALA A 41 21.24 12.33 10.91
C ALA A 41 20.20 12.33 9.78
N ILE A 42 19.05 12.95 10.04
CA ILE A 42 17.90 12.97 9.16
C ILE A 42 17.81 14.31 8.45
N ASP A 43 17.82 14.30 7.13
CA ASP A 43 17.64 15.48 6.30
C ASP A 43 16.16 15.89 6.28
N ILE A 44 15.90 17.15 6.61
CA ILE A 44 14.57 17.74 6.62
C ILE A 44 14.51 18.83 5.56
N THR A 45 13.64 18.67 4.57
CA THR A 45 13.39 19.65 3.51
C THR A 45 12.01 20.26 3.69
N VAL A 46 11.95 21.60 3.77
CA VAL A 46 10.72 22.37 4.03
C VAL A 46 10.63 23.53 3.04
N PRO A 47 10.15 23.33 1.83
CA PRO A 47 10.10 24.38 0.79
C PRO A 47 9.37 25.65 1.24
N GLY A 48 8.38 25.53 2.13
CA GLY A 48 7.61 26.62 2.73
C GLY A 48 8.31 27.35 3.89
N GLY A 49 9.50 26.88 4.32
CA GLY A 49 10.22 27.41 5.49
C GLY A 49 9.71 26.84 6.82
N ILE A 50 10.61 26.47 7.73
CA ILE A 50 10.29 25.84 9.01
C ILE A 50 9.58 26.82 9.94
N ALA A 51 8.33 26.53 10.32
CA ALA A 51 7.60 27.24 11.37
C ALA A 51 7.72 26.52 12.72
N GLU A 52 7.62 25.16 12.73
CA GLU A 52 7.78 24.35 13.92
C GLU A 52 8.59 23.08 13.57
N LEU A 53 9.42 22.64 14.52
CA LEU A 53 10.09 21.34 14.52
C LEU A 53 10.04 20.79 15.93
N LYS A 54 9.18 19.80 16.15
CA LYS A 54 8.92 19.19 17.45
C LYS A 54 9.23 17.70 17.40
N VAL A 55 9.72 17.15 18.51
CA VAL A 55 10.00 15.72 18.64
C VAL A 55 9.36 15.23 19.93
N GLU A 56 8.42 14.31 19.83
CA GLU A 56 7.92 13.53 20.95
C GLU A 56 8.77 12.27 21.08
N ILE A 57 9.28 11.99 22.29
CA ILE A 57 10.17 10.87 22.55
C ILE A 57 9.44 9.84 23.41
N VAL A 58 9.23 8.66 22.85
CA VAL A 58 8.67 7.50 23.54
C VAL A 58 9.83 6.55 23.87
N SER A 59 10.36 6.68 25.08
CA SER A 59 11.53 5.93 25.58
C SER A 59 11.53 5.94 27.09
N ASP A 60 11.35 4.78 27.74
CA ASP A 60 11.35 4.70 29.20
C ASP A 60 12.70 5.17 29.78
N ALA A 61 13.79 4.79 29.12
CA ALA A 61 15.13 5.22 29.51
C ALA A 61 15.29 6.76 29.48
N LEU A 62 14.93 7.42 28.37
CA LEU A 62 15.05 8.87 28.23
C LEU A 62 14.01 9.60 29.07
N ASN A 63 12.80 9.08 29.18
CA ASN A 63 11.73 9.66 29.99
C ASN A 63 12.08 9.71 31.47
N SER A 64 12.84 8.73 31.97
CA SER A 64 13.35 8.74 33.36
C SER A 64 14.27 9.91 33.66
N LEU A 65 14.92 10.49 32.61
CA LEU A 65 15.75 11.69 32.68
C LEU A 65 14.96 13.00 32.41
N GLY A 66 13.63 12.90 32.19
CA GLY A 66 12.79 14.03 31.83
C GLY A 66 12.90 14.44 30.35
N ILE A 67 13.48 13.60 29.49
CA ILE A 67 13.63 13.84 28.05
C ILE A 67 12.45 13.22 27.32
N GLN A 68 11.36 13.98 27.15
CA GLN A 68 10.12 13.49 26.54
C GLN A 68 9.71 14.27 25.30
N ASN A 69 9.98 15.57 25.28
CA ASN A 69 9.60 16.45 24.18
C ASN A 69 10.71 17.46 23.89
N LEU A 70 10.95 17.74 22.62
CA LEU A 70 11.85 18.77 22.16
C LEU A 70 11.08 19.74 21.27
N ASP A 71 11.18 21.05 21.50
CA ASP A 71 10.76 22.10 20.58
C ASP A 71 12.01 22.82 20.06
N LEU A 72 12.48 22.36 18.90
CA LEU A 72 13.76 22.84 18.37
C LEU A 72 13.68 24.25 17.78
N VAL A 73 12.49 24.80 17.53
CA VAL A 73 12.33 26.19 17.05
C VAL A 73 12.26 27.18 18.20
N HIS A 74 11.56 26.84 19.29
CA HIS A 74 11.27 27.82 20.35
C HIS A 74 12.11 27.63 21.61
N GLU A 75 12.79 26.50 21.77
CA GLU A 75 13.59 26.15 22.91
C GLU A 75 15.06 25.92 22.50
N THR A 76 15.97 26.02 23.46
CA THR A 76 17.41 25.76 23.27
C THR A 76 17.97 24.72 24.24
N SER A 77 17.11 24.23 25.16
CA SER A 77 17.52 23.28 26.20
C SER A 77 16.34 22.41 26.65
N ILE A 78 16.64 21.22 27.15
CA ILE A 78 15.70 20.31 27.80
C ILE A 78 15.61 20.70 29.28
N ALA A 79 14.42 21.00 29.77
CA ALA A 79 14.15 21.37 31.17
C ALA A 79 15.13 22.42 31.77
N GLY A 80 15.68 23.26 30.91
CA GLY A 80 16.60 24.35 31.30
C GLY A 80 18.03 23.89 31.65
N SER A 81 18.37 22.62 31.55
CA SER A 81 19.67 22.09 32.01
C SER A 81 20.55 21.50 30.88
N ILE A 82 20.00 20.74 29.96
CA ILE A 82 20.76 20.14 28.85
C ILE A 82 20.55 20.97 27.59
N GLN A 83 21.62 21.58 27.12
CA GLN A 83 21.56 22.43 25.91
C GLN A 83 21.45 21.54 24.66
N TYR A 84 20.55 21.86 23.73
CA TYR A 84 20.39 21.12 22.46
C TYR A 84 21.69 21.04 21.67
N LYS A 85 22.47 22.10 21.63
CA LYS A 85 23.80 22.14 20.97
C LYS A 85 24.80 21.12 21.53
N ASP A 86 24.72 20.81 22.82
CA ASP A 86 25.62 19.82 23.46
C ASP A 86 25.29 18.41 22.98
N LEU A 87 24.03 18.17 22.62
CA LEU A 87 23.54 16.94 21.98
C LEU A 87 23.77 16.90 20.44
N GLY A 88 24.27 18.00 19.85
CA GLY A 88 24.46 18.11 18.41
C GLY A 88 23.26 18.65 17.64
N LEU A 89 22.17 19.00 18.35
CA LEU A 89 20.92 19.47 17.73
C LEU A 89 21.00 20.95 17.36
N LYS A 90 20.63 21.29 16.14
CA LYS A 90 20.39 22.68 15.70
C LYS A 90 19.05 23.16 16.25
N CYS A 91 18.98 24.42 16.68
CA CYS A 91 17.76 24.98 17.28
C CYS A 91 17.62 26.47 17.10
N GLY A 92 16.44 27.01 17.41
CA GLY A 92 16.16 28.44 17.40
C GLY A 92 16.36 29.07 16.02
N THR A 93 17.07 30.20 15.97
CA THR A 93 17.30 30.97 14.75
C THR A 93 18.16 30.25 13.71
N GLU A 94 18.84 29.15 14.06
CA GLU A 94 19.62 28.35 13.11
C GLU A 94 18.72 27.54 12.16
N ILE A 95 17.49 27.24 12.58
CA ILE A 95 16.55 26.43 11.81
C ILE A 95 15.25 27.17 11.45
N GLN A 96 14.82 28.11 12.29
CA GLN A 96 13.58 28.86 12.08
C GLN A 96 13.59 29.58 10.72
N TYR A 97 12.54 29.42 9.94
CA TYR A 97 12.34 29.97 8.59
C TYR A 97 13.30 29.45 7.51
N THR A 98 14.22 28.54 7.84
CA THR A 98 15.08 27.90 6.83
C THR A 98 14.26 26.90 5.98
N LYS A 99 14.74 26.61 4.77
CA LYS A 99 14.09 25.65 3.87
C LYS A 99 14.61 24.22 4.02
N SER A 100 15.63 24.05 4.84
CA SER A 100 16.17 22.73 5.16
C SER A 100 16.95 22.79 6.46
N THR A 101 17.03 21.65 7.14
CA THR A 101 17.89 21.43 8.29
C THR A 101 18.24 19.95 8.40
N VAL A 102 19.12 19.60 9.33
CA VAL A 102 19.41 18.20 9.69
C VAL A 102 19.02 18.00 11.14
N PHE A 103 18.19 17.01 11.40
CA PHE A 103 17.92 16.50 12.74
C PHE A 103 18.92 15.41 13.06
N ASP A 104 19.98 15.79 13.79
CA ASP A 104 21.13 14.92 14.09
C ASP A 104 21.09 14.47 15.56
N ILE A 105 20.71 13.21 15.77
CA ILE A 105 20.67 12.55 17.09
C ILE A 105 21.80 11.51 17.26
N THR A 106 22.83 11.56 16.42
CA THR A 106 23.98 10.63 16.47
C THR A 106 24.65 10.58 17.84
N LYS A 107 24.64 11.69 18.59
CA LYS A 107 25.18 11.76 19.95
C LYS A 107 24.19 11.31 21.03
N LEU A 108 22.90 11.47 20.78
CA LEU A 108 21.84 11.16 21.77
C LEU A 108 21.56 9.67 21.83
N VAL A 109 21.47 9.00 20.68
CA VAL A 109 21.09 7.58 20.60
C VAL A 109 22.04 6.65 21.38
N PRO A 110 23.40 6.78 21.30
CA PRO A 110 24.29 5.91 22.06
C PRO A 110 24.14 6.07 23.58
N MET A 111 23.69 7.22 24.06
CA MET A 111 23.48 7.45 25.50
C MET A 111 22.38 6.54 26.05
N ILE A 112 21.42 6.14 25.25
CA ILE A 112 20.32 5.25 25.63
C ILE A 112 20.89 3.95 26.20
N ALA A 113 21.88 3.34 25.52
CA ALA A 113 22.48 2.07 25.93
C ALA A 113 23.16 2.10 27.32
N MET A 114 23.40 3.29 27.86
CA MET A 114 24.04 3.50 29.18
C MET A 114 23.01 3.74 30.31
N LEU A 115 21.73 3.86 29.97
CA LEU A 115 20.70 4.21 30.95
C LEU A 115 20.04 2.96 31.54
N PRO A 116 19.48 3.03 32.75
CA PRO A 116 18.52 2.05 33.21
C PRO A 116 17.34 1.95 32.24
N ASP A 117 16.76 0.76 32.12
CA ASP A 117 15.61 0.50 31.24
C ASP A 117 15.89 0.80 29.75
N ALA A 118 17.16 0.67 29.32
CA ALA A 118 17.61 0.87 27.95
C ALA A 118 17.12 -0.21 26.98
N ILE A 119 16.81 -1.42 27.46
CA ILE A 119 16.37 -2.54 26.61
C ILE A 119 14.96 -2.24 26.09
N GLY A 120 14.80 -2.28 24.77
CA GLY A 120 13.53 -2.06 24.10
C GLY A 120 13.62 -1.04 22.97
N ASN A 121 12.46 -0.60 22.50
CA ASN A 121 12.35 0.40 21.44
C ASN A 121 12.28 1.82 21.99
N HIS A 122 12.96 2.71 21.31
CA HIS A 122 13.00 4.14 21.56
C HIS A 122 12.55 4.87 20.31
N VAL A 123 11.38 5.54 20.36
CA VAL A 123 10.79 6.20 19.20
C VAL A 123 10.94 7.71 19.32
N PHE A 124 11.46 8.34 18.29
CA PHE A 124 11.52 9.78 18.12
C PHE A 124 10.51 10.17 17.04
N LYS A 125 9.34 10.65 17.45
CA LYS A 125 8.29 11.11 16.55
C LYS A 125 8.57 12.55 16.15
N VAL A 126 9.13 12.76 14.96
CA VAL A 126 9.51 14.07 14.43
C VAL A 126 8.32 14.68 13.69
N SER A 127 7.89 15.87 14.13
CA SER A 127 6.82 16.64 13.51
C SER A 127 7.36 17.96 12.98
N VAL A 128 7.22 18.19 11.68
CA VAL A 128 7.68 19.41 10.99
C VAL A 128 6.50 20.12 10.38
N THR A 129 6.34 21.43 10.72
CA THR A 129 5.30 22.27 10.16
C THR A 129 5.94 23.45 9.42
N ASP A 130 5.47 23.73 8.21
CA ASP A 130 5.91 24.88 7.43
C ASP A 130 5.11 26.15 7.74
N LEU A 131 5.53 27.30 7.16
CA LEU A 131 4.85 28.60 7.32
C LEU A 131 3.44 28.64 6.69
N ALA A 132 3.10 27.69 5.84
CA ALA A 132 1.76 27.53 5.27
C ALA A 132 0.84 26.64 6.13
N GLY A 133 1.37 26.06 7.22
CA GLY A 133 0.64 25.17 8.13
C GLY A 133 0.59 23.72 7.69
N GLN A 134 1.35 23.32 6.66
CA GLN A 134 1.46 21.91 6.25
C GLN A 134 2.39 21.18 7.23
N THR A 135 1.94 20.01 7.72
CA THR A 135 2.68 19.21 8.71
C THR A 135 2.98 17.84 8.16
N THR A 136 4.22 17.38 8.33
CA THR A 136 4.65 16.00 8.11
C THR A 136 5.15 15.40 9.42
N VAL A 137 4.77 14.17 9.71
CA VAL A 137 5.18 13.43 10.91
C VAL A 137 5.89 12.16 10.48
N GLN A 138 7.05 11.87 11.10
CA GLN A 138 7.84 10.68 10.87
C GLN A 138 8.31 10.09 12.20
N ASP A 139 8.10 8.79 12.39
CA ASP A 139 8.60 8.04 13.52
C ASP A 139 9.98 7.45 13.16
N LEU A 140 10.98 7.71 14.02
CA LEU A 140 12.32 7.12 13.94
C LEU A 140 12.46 6.14 15.10
N THR A 141 12.56 4.86 14.79
CA THR A 141 12.61 3.81 15.82
C THR A 141 14.01 3.24 15.96
N PHE A 142 14.53 3.26 17.20
CA PHE A 142 15.79 2.63 17.58
C PHE A 142 15.51 1.51 18.58
N HIS A 143 16.21 0.39 18.44
CA HIS A 143 16.11 -0.75 19.34
C HIS A 143 17.46 -1.02 20.04
N TYR A 144 17.39 -1.34 21.33
CA TYR A 144 18.56 -1.80 22.09
C TYR A 144 18.19 -3.04 22.91
N GLY A 145 18.92 -4.15 22.69
CA GLY A 145 18.61 -5.41 23.40
C GLY A 145 19.39 -6.60 22.88
N GLN A 146 19.00 -7.81 23.39
CA GLN A 146 19.56 -9.09 23.01
C GLN A 146 18.91 -9.69 21.77
N VAL A 147 17.80 -9.11 21.31
CA VAL A 147 17.02 -9.55 20.14
C VAL A 147 17.09 -8.49 19.06
N THR A 148 17.58 -8.89 17.90
CA THR A 148 17.69 -8.01 16.73
C THR A 148 16.88 -8.59 15.57
N LEU A 149 16.06 -7.79 14.90
CA LEU A 149 15.42 -8.17 13.64
C LEU A 149 16.48 -8.16 12.52
N GLU A 150 16.85 -9.35 12.01
CA GLU A 150 17.83 -9.45 10.91
C GLU A 150 17.19 -9.29 9.54
N THR A 151 16.06 -9.95 9.34
CA THR A 151 15.33 -9.90 8.05
C THR A 151 13.83 -10.00 8.27
N ALA A 152 13.07 -9.30 7.43
CA ALA A 152 11.63 -9.48 7.28
C ALA A 152 11.32 -9.62 5.78
N ASP A 153 10.89 -10.80 5.37
CA ASP A 153 10.35 -11.03 4.02
C ASP A 153 8.82 -10.88 4.08
N LEU A 154 8.34 -9.69 3.80
CA LEU A 154 6.92 -9.35 3.91
C LEU A 154 6.09 -9.99 2.79
N TRP A 155 6.72 -10.45 1.72
CA TRP A 155 6.03 -11.22 0.69
C TRP A 155 5.79 -12.66 1.13
N GLN A 156 6.76 -13.30 1.80
CA GLN A 156 6.59 -14.62 2.37
C GLN A 156 5.94 -14.61 3.76
N ASN A 157 5.72 -13.42 4.34
CA ASN A 157 5.21 -13.21 5.69
C ASN A 157 6.11 -13.84 6.78
N THR A 158 7.42 -13.84 6.56
CA THR A 158 8.41 -14.43 7.47
C THR A 158 9.34 -13.38 8.04
N ALA A 159 9.89 -13.65 9.23
CA ALA A 159 10.98 -12.85 9.78
C ALA A 159 12.00 -13.73 10.49
N THR A 160 13.23 -13.24 10.52
CA THR A 160 14.32 -13.85 11.27
C THR A 160 14.86 -12.84 12.28
N LEU A 161 14.87 -13.23 13.57
CA LEU A 161 15.47 -12.45 14.64
C LEU A 161 16.70 -13.20 15.15
N LYS A 162 17.77 -12.45 15.36
CA LYS A 162 18.97 -12.93 16.03
C LYS A 162 18.86 -12.68 17.53
N ILE A 163 19.28 -13.65 18.33
CA ILE A 163 19.35 -13.54 19.78
C ILE A 163 20.82 -13.68 20.19
N VAL A 164 21.35 -12.64 20.82
CA VAL A 164 22.72 -12.61 21.36
C VAL A 164 22.62 -12.45 22.88
N PRO A 165 22.65 -13.57 23.63
CA PRO A 165 22.54 -13.52 25.10
C PRO A 165 23.66 -12.69 25.71
N SER A 166 23.35 -11.86 26.71
CA SER A 166 24.34 -11.10 27.47
C SER A 166 25.20 -11.96 28.41
N ALA A 167 24.79 -13.23 28.64
CA ALA A 167 25.53 -14.24 29.38
C ALA A 167 25.24 -15.61 28.76
N THR A 168 26.13 -16.59 29.00
CA THR A 168 25.94 -17.95 28.46
C THR A 168 24.56 -18.50 28.83
N ALA A 169 23.82 -18.96 27.84
CA ALA A 169 22.52 -19.58 27.95
C ALA A 169 22.52 -20.94 27.24
N ALA A 170 21.87 -21.94 27.81
CA ALA A 170 21.76 -23.27 27.21
C ALA A 170 20.51 -23.38 26.31
N SER A 171 19.54 -22.50 26.49
CA SER A 171 18.31 -22.47 25.68
C SER A 171 17.73 -21.09 25.58
N ALA A 172 17.05 -20.83 24.44
CA ALA A 172 16.28 -19.62 24.22
C ALA A 172 14.87 -19.97 23.71
N THR A 173 13.88 -19.20 24.13
CA THR A 173 12.53 -19.19 23.52
C THR A 173 12.10 -17.76 23.28
N LEU A 174 11.50 -17.52 22.13
CA LEU A 174 10.94 -16.23 21.76
C LEU A 174 9.45 -16.38 21.48
N GLU A 175 8.65 -15.58 22.15
CA GLU A 175 7.23 -15.44 21.89
C GLU A 175 6.98 -14.05 21.30
N TYR A 176 6.05 -13.94 20.36
CA TYR A 176 5.71 -12.69 19.71
C TYR A 176 4.19 -12.57 19.53
N LYS A 177 3.71 -11.36 19.30
CA LYS A 177 2.33 -11.07 18.92
C LYS A 177 2.28 -9.71 18.22
N ARG A 178 1.24 -9.43 17.43
CA ARG A 178 0.96 -8.05 17.08
C ARG A 178 0.68 -7.25 18.35
N SER A 179 1.10 -5.99 18.38
CA SER A 179 0.86 -5.14 19.56
C SER A 179 -0.63 -4.93 19.87
N THR A 180 -1.50 -5.15 18.88
CA THR A 180 -2.97 -5.08 19.02
C THR A 180 -3.62 -6.37 19.50
N ASP A 181 -2.90 -7.50 19.50
CA ASP A 181 -3.44 -8.82 19.81
C ASP A 181 -3.17 -9.19 21.27
N ASP A 182 -4.04 -10.04 21.84
CA ASP A 182 -3.86 -10.53 23.20
C ASP A 182 -3.02 -11.83 23.25
N ALA A 183 -3.12 -12.67 22.20
CA ALA A 183 -2.52 -14.00 22.19
C ALA A 183 -1.06 -13.97 21.72
N TRP A 184 -0.18 -14.60 22.50
CA TRP A 184 1.22 -14.81 22.14
C TRP A 184 1.39 -16.03 21.23
N GLN A 185 2.22 -15.89 20.20
CA GLN A 185 2.66 -16.95 19.30
C GLN A 185 4.11 -17.32 19.63
N GLN A 186 4.53 -18.52 19.35
CA GLN A 186 5.90 -18.96 19.58
C GLN A 186 6.69 -18.98 18.28
N ALA A 187 7.85 -18.31 18.25
CA ALA A 187 8.80 -18.43 17.16
C ALA A 187 9.56 -19.76 17.24
N THR A 188 9.99 -20.29 16.10
CA THR A 188 10.88 -21.45 16.06
C THR A 188 12.30 -20.99 16.34
N VAL A 189 12.89 -21.43 17.49
CA VAL A 189 14.24 -21.02 17.88
C VAL A 189 15.22 -22.17 17.65
N SER A 190 16.36 -21.86 17.02
CA SER A 190 17.50 -22.76 16.81
C SER A 190 18.77 -22.22 17.44
N ASP A 191 19.58 -23.11 18.03
CA ASP A 191 20.91 -22.82 18.54
C ASP A 191 21.91 -22.79 17.38
N ASN A 192 22.70 -21.73 17.26
CA ASN A 192 23.71 -21.58 16.20
C ASN A 192 25.05 -22.25 16.55
N GLY A 193 25.22 -22.73 17.79
CA GLY A 193 26.45 -23.41 18.27
C GLY A 193 27.60 -22.47 18.60
N ASP A 194 27.42 -21.16 18.49
CA ASP A 194 28.40 -20.12 18.83
C ASP A 194 28.00 -19.29 20.08
N GLY A 195 26.93 -19.72 20.77
CA GLY A 195 26.36 -19.02 21.92
C GLY A 195 25.26 -18.03 21.53
N THR A 196 24.90 -17.96 20.26
CA THR A 196 23.76 -17.18 19.76
C THR A 196 22.62 -18.11 19.32
N PHE A 197 21.42 -17.55 19.15
CA PHE A 197 20.26 -18.27 18.64
C PHE A 197 19.60 -17.50 17.51
N THR A 198 18.91 -18.24 16.63
CA THR A 198 18.08 -17.68 15.57
C THR A 198 16.61 -18.01 15.85
N ALA A 199 15.74 -17.00 15.90
CA ALA A 199 14.30 -17.17 16.00
C ALA A 199 13.65 -16.90 14.64
N ALA A 200 12.98 -17.91 14.10
CA ALA A 200 12.22 -17.80 12.84
C ALA A 200 10.73 -17.65 13.14
N ILE A 201 10.12 -16.64 12.53
CA ILE A 201 8.69 -16.41 12.53
C ILE A 201 8.19 -16.79 11.13
N GLU A 202 7.26 -17.71 11.05
CA GLU A 202 6.64 -18.17 9.80
C GLU A 202 5.12 -18.22 9.94
N PRO A 203 4.35 -17.91 8.86
CA PRO A 203 2.91 -18.04 8.87
C PRO A 203 2.50 -19.52 8.81
N THR A 204 1.42 -19.88 9.46
CA THR A 204 0.69 -21.10 9.17
C THR A 204 -0.32 -20.85 8.04
N TRP A 205 -0.65 -21.87 7.26
CA TRP A 205 -1.53 -21.73 6.11
C TRP A 205 -2.72 -22.67 6.23
N SER A 206 -3.86 -22.23 5.77
CA SER A 206 -5.04 -23.05 5.54
C SER A 206 -5.38 -23.11 4.05
N SER A 207 -6.05 -24.19 3.62
CA SER A 207 -6.54 -24.30 2.26
C SER A 207 -8.07 -24.42 2.24
N SER A 208 -8.67 -23.89 1.17
CA SER A 208 -10.09 -23.99 0.90
C SER A 208 -10.34 -24.14 -0.60
N THR A 209 -11.60 -24.23 -0.99
CA THR A 209 -12.01 -24.27 -2.39
C THR A 209 -12.77 -23.00 -2.72
N ASN A 210 -12.38 -22.30 -3.78
CA ASN A 210 -13.05 -21.10 -4.24
C ASN A 210 -14.35 -21.41 -5.00
N GLU A 211 -15.06 -20.36 -5.44
CA GLU A 211 -16.33 -20.43 -6.18
C GLU A 211 -16.25 -21.16 -7.51
N MET A 212 -15.03 -21.31 -8.08
CA MET A 212 -14.77 -22.05 -9.33
C MET A 212 -14.24 -23.46 -9.08
N GLY A 213 -14.28 -23.95 -7.82
CA GLY A 213 -13.82 -25.30 -7.47
C GLY A 213 -12.30 -25.45 -7.45
N LYS A 214 -11.53 -24.38 -7.33
CA LYS A 214 -10.06 -24.39 -7.30
C LYS A 214 -9.55 -24.29 -5.87
N THR A 215 -8.46 -25.01 -5.58
CA THR A 215 -7.78 -24.89 -4.27
C THR A 215 -7.12 -23.55 -4.15
N VAL A 216 -7.35 -22.87 -3.05
CA VAL A 216 -6.73 -21.61 -2.67
C VAL A 216 -6.25 -21.68 -1.23
N TYR A 217 -5.27 -20.86 -0.92
CA TYR A 217 -4.59 -20.80 0.37
C TYR A 217 -4.77 -19.44 1.02
N GLU A 218 -4.72 -19.43 2.35
CA GLU A 218 -4.77 -18.22 3.16
C GLU A 218 -3.81 -18.37 4.33
N PRO A 219 -2.96 -17.34 4.61
CA PRO A 219 -2.16 -17.36 5.83
C PRO A 219 -3.07 -17.10 7.05
N ASP A 220 -2.72 -17.73 8.15
CA ASP A 220 -3.27 -17.34 9.45
C ASP A 220 -2.66 -15.99 9.85
N TYR A 221 -3.47 -14.96 9.86
CA TYR A 221 -3.05 -13.59 10.16
C TYR A 221 -2.65 -13.39 11.62
N ALA A 222 -2.85 -14.35 12.52
CA ALA A 222 -2.30 -14.34 13.87
C ALA A 222 -0.83 -14.80 13.90
N THR A 223 -0.35 -15.47 12.85
CA THR A 223 1.01 -15.98 12.74
C THR A 223 1.77 -15.28 11.59
N GLY A 224 3.09 -15.38 11.55
CA GLY A 224 3.89 -14.68 10.54
C GLY A 224 4.01 -13.17 10.80
N VAL A 225 4.59 -12.46 9.83
CA VAL A 225 4.77 -10.99 9.87
C VAL A 225 4.15 -10.34 8.63
N PHE A 226 3.59 -9.13 8.82
CA PHE A 226 2.86 -8.39 7.79
C PHE A 226 3.37 -6.96 7.72
N ALA A 227 3.19 -6.29 6.59
CA ALA A 227 3.68 -4.94 6.36
C ALA A 227 3.03 -3.92 7.30
N GLY A 228 3.80 -2.89 7.68
CA GLY A 228 3.33 -1.77 8.50
C GLY A 228 2.83 -2.18 9.89
N THR A 229 3.26 -3.33 10.39
CA THR A 229 2.74 -3.93 11.64
C THR A 229 3.80 -3.90 12.73
N THR A 230 3.39 -3.49 13.93
CA THR A 230 4.23 -3.54 15.13
C THR A 230 3.98 -4.82 15.90
N TYR A 231 5.06 -5.49 16.29
CA TYR A 231 5.06 -6.73 17.04
C TYR A 231 5.72 -6.53 18.40
N ASP A 232 5.06 -6.97 19.47
CA ASP A 232 5.69 -7.14 20.78
C ASP A 232 6.33 -8.52 20.83
N TYR A 233 7.49 -8.64 21.49
CA TYR A 233 8.13 -9.92 21.76
C TYR A 233 8.56 -10.04 23.21
N ARG A 234 8.77 -11.29 23.66
CA ARG A 234 9.40 -11.62 24.93
C ARG A 234 10.39 -12.77 24.76
N LEU A 235 11.62 -12.52 25.22
CA LEU A 235 12.71 -13.48 25.22
C LEU A 235 12.83 -14.15 26.59
N LYS A 236 12.90 -15.49 26.60
CA LYS A 236 13.28 -16.27 27.79
C LYS A 236 14.58 -17.01 27.49
N LEU A 237 15.54 -16.90 28.38
CA LEU A 237 16.78 -17.69 28.38
C LEU A 237 16.75 -18.63 29.58
N ASP A 238 17.01 -19.92 29.34
CA ASP A 238 16.94 -20.97 30.35
C ASP A 238 15.64 -20.95 31.17
N GLY A 239 14.51 -20.69 30.45
CA GLY A 239 13.16 -20.61 31.02
C GLY A 239 12.84 -19.33 31.79
N THR A 240 13.79 -18.41 31.96
CA THR A 240 13.58 -17.12 32.64
C THR A 240 13.43 -15.99 31.65
N GLU A 241 12.39 -15.19 31.80
CA GLU A 241 12.20 -13.97 30.98
C GLU A 241 13.35 -12.99 31.21
N LYS A 242 13.98 -12.56 30.15
CA LYS A 242 15.16 -11.69 30.14
C LYS A 242 14.93 -10.37 29.49
N GLU A 243 14.02 -10.33 28.49
CA GLU A 243 13.78 -9.15 27.71
C GLU A 243 12.36 -9.16 27.15
N THR A 244 11.74 -8.01 27.12
CA THR A 244 10.57 -7.70 26.31
C THR A 244 10.90 -6.53 25.42
N GLY A 245 10.45 -6.58 24.18
CA GLY A 245 10.72 -5.51 23.24
C GLY A 245 9.70 -5.50 22.11
N ARG A 246 10.04 -4.74 21.10
CA ARG A 246 9.13 -4.45 20.01
C ARG A 246 9.90 -4.28 18.71
N PHE A 247 9.36 -4.76 17.59
CA PHE A 247 9.85 -4.43 16.27
C PHE A 247 8.69 -4.04 15.36
N THR A 248 8.96 -3.19 14.35
CA THR A 248 7.97 -2.77 13.38
C THR A 248 8.47 -3.13 11.98
N THR A 249 7.60 -3.71 11.18
CA THR A 249 7.90 -4.04 9.79
C THR A 249 7.71 -2.83 8.88
N ALA A 250 8.43 -2.81 7.75
CA ALA A 250 8.28 -1.77 6.73
C ALA A 250 6.83 -1.68 6.23
N LYS A 251 6.44 -0.50 5.77
CA LYS A 251 5.15 -0.29 5.11
C LYS A 251 5.13 -1.00 3.76
N GLY A 252 3.95 -1.42 3.34
CA GLY A 252 3.75 -1.97 2.01
C GLY A 252 3.66 -0.89 0.93
N ASP A 253 3.67 -1.35 -0.33
CA ASP A 253 3.56 -0.48 -1.49
C ASP A 253 2.22 0.24 -1.57
N VAL A 254 2.21 1.35 -2.33
CA VAL A 254 1.00 2.08 -2.69
C VAL A 254 0.65 1.87 -4.16
N ILE A 255 -0.64 1.93 -4.49
CA ILE A 255 -1.13 1.84 -5.86
C ILE A 255 -1.02 3.23 -6.50
N PRO A 256 -0.41 3.37 -7.69
CA PRO A 256 -0.33 4.66 -8.38
C PRO A 256 -1.71 5.27 -8.65
N ASN A 257 -1.87 6.58 -8.39
CA ASN A 257 -3.13 7.32 -8.52
C ASN A 257 -4.32 6.62 -7.84
N ALA A 258 -4.10 6.09 -6.66
CA ALA A 258 -5.07 5.29 -5.90
C ALA A 258 -6.33 6.08 -5.51
N ASP A 259 -6.17 7.37 -5.24
CA ASP A 259 -7.22 8.33 -4.87
C ASP A 259 -7.91 8.98 -6.09
N MET A 260 -7.67 8.46 -7.29
CA MET A 260 -8.25 8.97 -8.54
C MET A 260 -8.19 10.50 -8.70
N SER A 261 -7.18 11.15 -8.12
CA SER A 261 -7.01 12.60 -8.15
C SER A 261 -6.31 13.11 -9.42
N GLU A 262 -5.52 12.26 -10.08
CA GLU A 262 -4.69 12.62 -11.23
C GLU A 262 -5.38 12.23 -12.55
N TRP A 263 -5.70 13.24 -13.36
CA TRP A 263 -6.35 13.07 -14.67
C TRP A 263 -5.66 13.89 -15.76
N SER A 264 -5.65 13.34 -16.97
CA SER A 264 -5.22 14.03 -18.18
C SER A 264 -6.17 13.71 -19.33
N THR A 265 -5.76 14.00 -20.56
CA THR A 265 -6.47 13.62 -21.78
C THR A 265 -5.55 12.84 -22.71
N VAL A 266 -6.13 11.93 -23.47
CA VAL A 266 -5.45 11.15 -24.51
C VAL A 266 -6.28 11.14 -25.78
N SER A 267 -5.61 11.19 -26.92
CA SER A 267 -6.29 11.13 -28.23
C SER A 267 -6.65 9.70 -28.59
N ARG A 268 -7.93 9.43 -28.83
CA ARG A 268 -8.48 8.09 -29.14
C ARG A 268 -9.24 8.12 -30.48
N ALA A 269 -9.07 7.04 -31.24
CA ALA A 269 -9.76 6.85 -32.53
C ALA A 269 -11.29 6.80 -32.36
N GLY A 270 -12.01 7.39 -33.36
CA GLY A 270 -13.46 7.33 -33.53
C GLY A 270 -13.82 6.95 -34.94
N LEU A 271 -15.10 7.09 -35.31
CA LEU A 271 -15.58 6.80 -36.69
C LEU A 271 -15.04 7.79 -37.74
N SER A 272 -14.87 9.04 -37.35
CA SER A 272 -14.41 10.11 -38.23
C SER A 272 -13.29 10.93 -37.59
N GLY A 273 -12.11 10.29 -37.42
CA GLY A 273 -10.96 10.93 -36.80
C GLY A 273 -10.82 10.59 -35.32
N SER A 274 -9.87 11.25 -34.64
CA SER A 274 -9.60 11.07 -33.22
C SER A 274 -10.24 12.17 -32.38
N LYS A 275 -10.51 11.86 -31.11
CA LYS A 275 -10.97 12.84 -30.10
C LYS A 275 -10.14 12.70 -28.85
N ASP A 276 -9.92 13.81 -28.15
CA ASP A 276 -9.35 13.81 -26.82
C ASP A 276 -10.42 13.36 -25.82
N VAL A 277 -10.06 12.41 -25.00
CA VAL A 277 -10.94 11.78 -24.00
C VAL A 277 -10.27 11.81 -22.62
N PRO A 278 -11.04 11.81 -21.52
CA PRO A 278 -10.50 11.69 -20.17
C PRO A 278 -9.62 10.45 -20.03
N TYR A 279 -8.48 10.61 -19.34
CA TYR A 279 -7.49 9.57 -19.09
C TYR A 279 -7.11 9.55 -17.62
N PRO A 280 -7.24 8.40 -16.91
CA PRO A 280 -7.13 8.32 -15.45
C PRO A 280 -5.67 8.26 -14.98
N ASN A 281 -4.81 9.14 -15.49
CA ASN A 281 -3.42 9.30 -15.10
C ASN A 281 -3.02 10.77 -15.32
N LYS A 282 -1.97 11.20 -14.63
CA LYS A 282 -1.30 12.45 -15.01
C LYS A 282 -0.60 12.29 -16.37
N THR A 283 -0.28 13.41 -16.97
CA THR A 283 0.42 13.44 -18.27
C THR A 283 1.77 12.71 -18.18
N GLY A 284 1.93 11.71 -19.05
CA GLY A 284 3.15 10.90 -19.14
C GLY A 284 3.07 9.55 -18.44
N ASP A 285 2.11 9.33 -17.56
CA ASP A 285 1.87 8.06 -16.90
C ASP A 285 0.86 7.20 -17.68
N SER A 286 0.89 5.88 -17.44
CA SER A 286 0.05 4.91 -18.14
C SER A 286 -0.29 3.68 -17.29
N PHE A 287 -0.45 3.87 -15.98
CA PHE A 287 -0.78 2.77 -15.08
C PHE A 287 -2.22 2.29 -15.24
N TRP A 288 -3.16 3.22 -15.33
CA TRP A 288 -4.59 2.99 -15.55
C TRP A 288 -4.98 3.25 -17.00
N ASP A 289 -6.03 2.57 -17.47
CA ASP A 289 -6.72 2.90 -18.72
C ASP A 289 -8.22 2.58 -18.60
N CYS A 290 -8.99 2.93 -19.64
CA CYS A 290 -10.42 2.75 -19.69
C CYS A 290 -10.92 2.61 -21.13
N GLY A 291 -12.18 2.22 -21.31
CA GLY A 291 -12.80 2.04 -22.63
C GLY A 291 -13.15 3.32 -23.37
N ASN A 292 -12.75 4.50 -22.91
CA ASN A 292 -12.96 5.77 -23.61
C ASN A 292 -12.37 5.72 -25.02
N ASN A 293 -13.15 6.16 -26.01
CA ASN A 293 -12.75 6.21 -27.40
C ASN A 293 -13.44 7.37 -28.11
N GLY A 294 -13.12 7.61 -29.37
CA GLY A 294 -13.69 8.75 -30.13
C GLY A 294 -15.20 8.66 -30.41
N ILE A 295 -15.87 7.56 -30.09
CA ILE A 295 -17.32 7.39 -30.17
C ILE A 295 -17.97 7.59 -28.81
N THR A 296 -17.45 6.89 -27.78
CA THR A 296 -17.91 6.98 -26.40
C THR A 296 -16.79 7.60 -25.55
N THR A 297 -16.86 8.92 -25.39
CA THR A 297 -15.75 9.72 -24.87
C THR A 297 -15.70 9.79 -23.35
N ASP A 298 -16.73 9.28 -22.65
CA ASP A 298 -16.94 9.46 -21.22
C ASP A 298 -17.55 8.21 -20.55
N LEU A 299 -17.08 7.04 -20.97
CA LEU A 299 -17.36 5.79 -20.25
C LEU A 299 -16.65 5.78 -18.88
N CYS A 300 -15.53 6.50 -18.78
CA CYS A 300 -14.79 6.75 -17.56
C CYS A 300 -14.41 8.23 -17.50
N SER A 301 -14.68 8.89 -16.38
CA SER A 301 -14.37 10.32 -16.19
C SER A 301 -14.16 10.62 -14.70
N SER A 302 -13.37 11.66 -14.41
CA SER A 302 -13.30 12.22 -13.06
C SER A 302 -14.60 12.94 -12.71
N THR A 303 -15.04 12.81 -11.46
CA THR A 303 -16.20 13.55 -10.95
C THR A 303 -16.13 13.81 -9.46
N THR A 304 -16.64 14.97 -9.06
CA THR A 304 -16.88 15.34 -7.64
C THR A 304 -18.38 15.57 -7.38
N ASP A 305 -19.22 15.42 -8.40
CA ASP A 305 -20.63 15.84 -8.38
C ASP A 305 -21.45 15.15 -7.29
N LYS A 306 -21.16 13.87 -7.00
CA LYS A 306 -21.95 13.07 -6.08
C LYS A 306 -21.45 13.13 -4.64
N PHE A 307 -20.14 13.34 -4.44
CA PHE A 307 -19.48 13.19 -3.14
C PHE A 307 -18.91 14.52 -2.60
N GLY A 308 -19.22 15.61 -3.25
CA GLY A 308 -18.72 16.95 -2.96
C GLY A 308 -17.45 17.30 -3.73
N ALA A 309 -17.18 18.59 -3.84
CA ALA A 309 -16.11 19.12 -4.68
C ALA A 309 -14.68 18.79 -4.21
N ALA A 310 -14.53 18.29 -2.97
CA ALA A 310 -13.23 17.98 -2.39
C ALA A 310 -12.77 16.52 -2.62
N VAL A 311 -13.62 15.67 -3.17
CA VAL A 311 -13.35 14.22 -3.31
C VAL A 311 -13.54 13.82 -4.76
N PRO A 312 -12.48 13.84 -5.59
CA PRO A 312 -12.56 13.27 -6.94
C PRO A 312 -12.76 11.75 -6.82
N ALA A 313 -13.49 11.19 -7.78
CA ALA A 313 -13.67 9.76 -7.96
C ALA A 313 -13.72 9.43 -9.45
N ALA A 314 -13.37 8.20 -9.82
CA ALA A 314 -13.60 7.72 -11.18
C ALA A 314 -15.06 7.30 -11.34
N LYS A 315 -15.78 7.93 -12.28
CA LYS A 315 -17.15 7.59 -12.68
C LYS A 315 -17.14 6.72 -13.91
N LEU A 316 -17.64 5.50 -13.78
CA LEU A 316 -17.77 4.51 -14.85
C LEU A 316 -19.25 4.45 -15.26
N GLN A 317 -19.59 5.06 -16.40
CA GLN A 317 -20.96 5.19 -16.87
C GLN A 317 -21.19 4.41 -18.16
N SER A 318 -22.06 3.42 -18.10
CA SER A 318 -22.45 2.66 -19.29
C SER A 318 -23.41 3.44 -20.18
N LYS A 319 -23.38 3.13 -21.48
CA LYS A 319 -24.17 3.79 -22.51
C LYS A 319 -24.76 2.82 -23.51
N ASN A 320 -25.98 3.14 -23.96
CA ASN A 320 -26.60 2.47 -25.11
C ASN A 320 -26.14 3.16 -26.40
N MET A 321 -25.37 2.45 -27.22
CA MET A 321 -24.83 2.92 -28.49
C MET A 321 -25.13 1.93 -29.63
N PHE A 322 -26.38 1.45 -29.74
CA PHE A 322 -26.84 0.28 -30.52
C PHE A 322 -26.41 -1.07 -29.96
N VAL A 323 -25.33 -1.08 -29.21
CA VAL A 323 -24.83 -2.12 -28.32
C VAL A 323 -24.51 -1.48 -27.00
N LEU A 324 -24.33 -2.26 -25.95
CA LEU A 324 -23.85 -1.75 -24.69
C LEU A 324 -22.38 -1.34 -24.81
N ALA A 325 -22.08 -0.09 -24.49
CA ALA A 325 -20.73 0.39 -24.20
C ALA A 325 -20.60 0.48 -22.67
N ALA A 326 -19.92 -0.48 -22.07
CA ALA A 326 -19.80 -0.60 -20.63
C ALA A 326 -18.77 0.39 -20.06
N GLY A 327 -19.15 1.11 -19.00
CA GLY A 327 -18.22 1.92 -18.20
C GLY A 327 -17.21 1.03 -17.50
N ASN A 328 -15.92 1.32 -17.64
CA ASN A 328 -14.85 0.52 -17.05
C ASN A 328 -13.59 1.35 -16.74
N LEU A 329 -12.79 0.84 -15.79
CA LEU A 329 -11.46 1.32 -15.42
C LEU A 329 -10.62 0.09 -15.11
N PHE A 330 -9.36 0.06 -15.58
CA PHE A 330 -8.48 -1.07 -15.33
C PHE A 330 -7.01 -0.67 -15.43
N THR A 331 -6.15 -1.49 -14.84
CA THR A 331 -4.69 -1.37 -15.01
C THR A 331 -4.27 -2.08 -16.30
N GLY A 332 -3.58 -1.35 -17.19
CA GLY A 332 -3.18 -1.84 -18.50
C GLY A 332 -3.32 -0.81 -19.61
N SER A 333 -3.72 -1.24 -20.81
CA SER A 333 -3.91 -0.33 -21.93
C SER A 333 -5.12 -0.71 -22.80
N PHE A 334 -5.72 0.30 -23.44
CA PHE A 334 -6.86 0.16 -24.33
C PHE A 334 -6.55 0.71 -25.72
N ASN A 335 -6.98 -0.01 -26.72
CA ASN A 335 -6.99 0.45 -28.10
C ASN A 335 -8.36 0.21 -28.75
N TYR A 336 -8.82 1.16 -29.53
CA TYR A 336 -10.05 1.07 -30.31
C TYR A 336 -9.76 1.24 -31.78
N ALA A 337 -10.15 0.27 -32.60
CA ALA A 337 -10.00 0.29 -34.03
C ALA A 337 -11.09 -0.52 -34.70
N SER A 338 -11.66 -0.04 -35.83
CA SER A 338 -12.61 -0.79 -36.66
C SER A 338 -13.79 -1.37 -35.88
N MET A 339 -14.40 -0.59 -34.98
CA MET A 339 -15.51 -0.98 -34.09
C MET A 339 -15.17 -2.13 -33.13
N THR A 340 -13.89 -2.28 -32.81
CA THR A 340 -13.38 -3.30 -31.90
C THR A 340 -12.54 -2.64 -30.84
N GLY A 341 -12.81 -2.95 -29.57
CA GLY A 341 -12.01 -2.62 -28.41
C GLY A 341 -11.04 -3.77 -28.10
N THR A 342 -9.80 -3.42 -27.85
CA THR A 342 -8.77 -4.34 -27.38
C THR A 342 -8.23 -3.84 -26.05
N VAL A 343 -8.47 -4.58 -25.01
CA VAL A 343 -7.91 -4.36 -23.68
C VAL A 343 -6.67 -5.25 -23.53
N LYS A 344 -5.60 -4.67 -23.02
CA LYS A 344 -4.41 -5.40 -22.59
C LYS A 344 -4.28 -5.21 -21.07
N PHE A 345 -4.73 -6.20 -20.31
CA PHE A 345 -4.69 -6.20 -18.86
C PHE A 345 -3.27 -6.41 -18.34
N GLY A 346 -2.92 -5.68 -17.32
CA GLY A 346 -1.66 -5.75 -16.61
C GLY A 346 -0.83 -4.49 -16.73
N SER A 347 -0.46 -3.93 -15.60
CA SER A 347 0.50 -2.83 -15.47
C SER A 347 1.76 -3.30 -14.76
N LYS A 348 2.85 -2.56 -14.95
CA LYS A 348 4.12 -2.83 -14.24
C LYS A 348 3.96 -2.43 -12.79
N TYR A 349 4.25 -3.39 -11.91
CA TYR A 349 4.19 -3.20 -10.47
C TYR A 349 5.13 -4.18 -9.78
N THR A 350 5.80 -3.76 -8.72
CA THR A 350 6.67 -4.62 -7.90
C THR A 350 6.09 -4.69 -6.50
N TYR A 351 5.87 -5.88 -5.99
CA TYR A 351 5.34 -6.08 -4.65
C TYR A 351 6.50 -6.18 -3.65
N THR A 352 6.47 -5.35 -2.62
CA THR A 352 7.35 -5.42 -1.45
C THR A 352 6.73 -6.21 -0.29
N ALA A 353 5.39 -6.38 -0.32
CA ALA A 353 4.66 -7.13 0.69
C ALA A 353 3.46 -7.87 0.08
N ARG A 354 3.06 -8.97 0.71
CA ARG A 354 1.88 -9.76 0.32
C ARG A 354 0.63 -9.15 0.95
N PRO A 355 -0.30 -8.61 0.16
CA PRO A 355 -1.51 -8.01 0.70
C PRO A 355 -2.54 -9.05 1.15
N LYS A 356 -3.29 -8.73 2.19
CA LYS A 356 -4.46 -9.49 2.65
C LYS A 356 -5.68 -9.25 1.78
N ALA A 357 -5.91 -8.00 1.40
CA ALA A 357 -7.07 -7.58 0.61
C ALA A 357 -6.77 -6.30 -0.17
N LEU A 358 -7.61 -6.00 -1.16
CA LEU A 358 -7.71 -4.68 -1.74
C LEU A 358 -8.93 -3.97 -1.14
N ARG A 359 -8.73 -2.84 -0.48
CA ARG A 359 -9.81 -1.92 -0.11
C ARG A 359 -10.04 -0.94 -1.26
N VAL A 360 -11.30 -0.70 -1.61
CA VAL A 360 -11.72 0.34 -2.55
C VAL A 360 -12.99 0.99 -2.03
N LYS A 361 -13.12 2.29 -2.16
CA LYS A 361 -14.36 2.99 -1.95
C LYS A 361 -15.17 2.98 -3.24
N TYR A 362 -16.45 2.62 -3.17
CA TYR A 362 -17.30 2.53 -4.36
C TYR A 362 -18.74 2.95 -4.09
N HIS A 363 -19.44 3.27 -5.18
CA HIS A 363 -20.90 3.43 -5.22
C HIS A 363 -21.42 2.91 -6.55
N ALA A 364 -22.32 1.94 -6.51
CA ALA A 364 -22.85 1.26 -7.67
C ALA A 364 -24.31 1.60 -7.92
N THR A 365 -24.68 1.73 -9.17
CA THR A 365 -26.06 1.72 -9.67
C THR A 365 -26.20 0.58 -10.67
N THR A 366 -27.05 -0.40 -10.39
CA THR A 366 -27.34 -1.53 -11.26
C THR A 366 -28.85 -1.70 -11.41
N GLY A 367 -29.27 -2.60 -12.29
CA GLY A 367 -30.67 -2.91 -12.57
C GLY A 367 -30.77 -4.15 -13.43
N ASP A 368 -31.92 -4.39 -14.05
CA ASP A 368 -32.11 -5.57 -14.92
C ASP A 368 -31.46 -5.34 -16.29
N ILE A 369 -30.86 -6.39 -16.84
CA ILE A 369 -30.25 -6.39 -18.17
C ILE A 369 -31.30 -5.99 -19.21
N ASP A 370 -31.10 -4.86 -19.86
CA ASP A 370 -31.98 -4.33 -20.90
C ASP A 370 -31.37 -4.46 -22.31
N ILE A 371 -30.04 -4.61 -22.41
CA ILE A 371 -29.31 -4.85 -23.65
C ILE A 371 -28.61 -6.20 -23.59
N VAL A 372 -28.95 -7.06 -24.57
CA VAL A 372 -28.27 -8.34 -24.82
C VAL A 372 -27.86 -8.37 -26.28
N ARG A 373 -26.60 -8.66 -26.54
CA ARG A 373 -26.13 -8.82 -27.90
C ARG A 373 -26.52 -10.19 -28.44
N SER A 374 -27.23 -10.21 -29.58
CA SER A 374 -27.71 -11.43 -30.22
C SER A 374 -26.59 -12.30 -30.83
N GLN A 375 -25.49 -11.67 -31.25
CA GLN A 375 -24.29 -12.35 -31.74
C GLN A 375 -23.27 -12.43 -30.61
N ASN A 376 -22.84 -13.61 -30.24
CA ASN A 376 -21.93 -13.86 -29.12
C ASN A 376 -22.51 -13.40 -27.76
N PRO A 377 -23.62 -13.95 -27.31
CA PRO A 377 -24.22 -13.58 -26.01
C PRO A 377 -23.32 -13.99 -24.85
N ALA A 378 -23.42 -13.28 -23.73
CA ALA A 378 -22.77 -13.70 -22.49
C ALA A 378 -23.31 -15.06 -22.04
N PRO A 379 -22.46 -16.02 -21.66
CA PRO A 379 -22.92 -17.35 -21.23
C PRO A 379 -23.83 -17.26 -20.00
N GLY A 380 -24.99 -17.93 -20.07
CA GLY A 380 -25.90 -18.07 -18.93
C GLY A 380 -26.64 -16.81 -18.51
N VAL A 381 -26.70 -15.76 -19.36
CA VAL A 381 -27.36 -14.49 -19.04
C VAL A 381 -28.39 -14.12 -20.12
N ALA A 382 -29.54 -13.61 -19.69
CA ALA A 382 -30.63 -13.22 -20.55
C ALA A 382 -31.12 -11.79 -20.25
N LYS A 383 -31.89 -11.24 -21.16
CA LYS A 383 -32.58 -9.96 -20.93
C LYS A 383 -33.60 -10.12 -19.80
N GLY A 384 -33.57 -9.20 -18.85
CA GLY A 384 -34.41 -9.20 -17.67
C GLY A 384 -33.77 -9.88 -16.45
N ASP A 385 -32.61 -10.53 -16.62
CA ASP A 385 -31.85 -11.01 -15.48
C ASP A 385 -31.21 -9.81 -14.73
N PRO A 386 -30.96 -9.91 -13.40
CA PRO A 386 -30.24 -8.89 -12.67
C PRO A 386 -28.83 -8.69 -13.21
N ASP A 387 -28.46 -7.47 -13.56
CA ASP A 387 -27.08 -7.11 -13.90
C ASP A 387 -26.26 -6.89 -12.65
N LYS A 388 -24.94 -6.90 -12.78
CA LYS A 388 -23.98 -6.73 -11.70
C LYS A 388 -22.86 -5.78 -12.11
N CYS A 389 -22.39 -4.96 -11.19
CA CYS A 389 -21.08 -4.38 -11.31
C CYS A 389 -20.04 -5.39 -10.81
N ARG A 390 -18.80 -5.27 -11.27
CA ARG A 390 -17.71 -6.12 -10.80
C ARG A 390 -16.46 -5.31 -10.53
N ILE A 391 -15.82 -5.60 -9.41
CA ILE A 391 -14.47 -5.15 -9.10
C ILE A 391 -13.64 -6.40 -8.80
N PHE A 392 -12.49 -6.53 -9.46
CA PHE A 392 -11.55 -7.58 -9.10
C PHE A 392 -10.11 -7.07 -9.15
N VAL A 393 -9.25 -7.73 -8.42
CA VAL A 393 -7.80 -7.58 -8.48
C VAL A 393 -7.18 -8.94 -8.74
N ALA A 394 -6.15 -8.99 -9.58
CA ALA A 394 -5.32 -10.17 -9.75
C ALA A 394 -3.84 -9.77 -9.62
N ILE A 395 -3.16 -10.49 -8.76
CA ILE A 395 -1.72 -10.46 -8.60
C ILE A 395 -1.18 -11.55 -9.52
N VAL A 396 -0.38 -11.15 -10.50
CA VAL A 396 0.01 -12.04 -11.59
C VAL A 396 1.52 -11.99 -11.82
N ASP A 397 2.09 -13.11 -12.25
CA ASP A 397 3.48 -13.19 -12.70
C ASP A 397 3.48 -13.36 -14.22
N TRP A 398 3.27 -12.23 -14.93
CA TRP A 398 3.17 -12.20 -16.38
C TRP A 398 4.35 -11.49 -17.03
N SER A 399 4.87 -12.11 -18.10
CA SER A 399 5.89 -11.51 -18.96
C SER A 399 5.30 -10.56 -20.01
N GLN A 400 3.99 -10.67 -20.30
CA GLN A 400 3.23 -9.83 -21.24
C GLN A 400 1.80 -9.63 -20.73
N PRO A 401 1.09 -8.57 -21.17
CA PRO A 401 -0.29 -8.35 -20.75
C PRO A 401 -1.23 -9.40 -21.36
N HIS A 402 -2.33 -9.68 -20.67
CA HIS A 402 -3.42 -10.51 -21.18
C HIS A 402 -4.34 -9.69 -22.09
N THR A 403 -4.65 -10.20 -23.30
CA THR A 403 -5.44 -9.49 -24.27
C THR A 403 -6.88 -9.98 -24.30
N VAL A 404 -7.82 -9.05 -24.12
CA VAL A 404 -9.26 -9.28 -24.33
C VAL A 404 -9.72 -8.41 -25.50
N VAL A 405 -10.42 -9.03 -26.45
CA VAL A 405 -10.97 -8.36 -27.61
C VAL A 405 -12.50 -8.43 -27.58
N SER A 406 -13.14 -7.27 -27.68
CA SER A 406 -14.59 -7.13 -27.71
C SER A 406 -14.99 -6.20 -28.85
N GLY A 407 -15.99 -6.59 -29.65
CA GLY A 407 -16.37 -5.78 -30.81
C GLY A 407 -17.46 -6.42 -31.67
N THR A 408 -17.40 -6.15 -33.00
CA THR A 408 -18.37 -6.69 -33.94
C THR A 408 -18.26 -8.19 -34.17
N GLY A 409 -17.10 -8.77 -33.88
CA GLY A 409 -16.86 -10.23 -33.89
C GLY A 409 -17.19 -10.91 -32.56
N SER A 410 -16.72 -12.14 -32.38
CA SER A 410 -16.80 -12.84 -31.10
C SER A 410 -15.87 -12.20 -30.07
N THR A 411 -16.30 -12.15 -28.81
CA THR A 411 -15.41 -11.82 -27.68
C THR A 411 -14.37 -12.92 -27.52
N THR A 412 -13.11 -12.55 -27.43
CA THR A 412 -11.99 -13.47 -27.22
C THR A 412 -11.14 -13.01 -26.05
N GLY A 413 -10.50 -13.97 -25.37
CA GLY A 413 -9.62 -13.70 -24.24
C GLY A 413 -10.35 -13.34 -22.93
N ALA A 414 -11.70 -13.39 -22.90
CA ALA A 414 -12.44 -13.21 -21.64
C ALA A 414 -11.95 -14.23 -20.60
N TRP A 415 -11.70 -13.75 -19.38
CA TRP A 415 -11.10 -14.56 -18.33
C TRP A 415 -11.66 -14.19 -16.96
N ASP A 416 -11.49 -15.11 -16.03
CA ASP A 416 -11.79 -14.90 -14.62
C ASP A 416 -10.61 -15.38 -13.78
N PRO A 417 -9.98 -14.52 -12.95
CA PRO A 417 -8.84 -14.91 -12.14
C PRO A 417 -9.18 -16.02 -11.12
N ALA A 418 -10.45 -16.19 -10.77
CA ALA A 418 -10.92 -17.27 -9.90
C ALA A 418 -10.88 -18.65 -10.55
N ASN A 419 -10.69 -18.75 -11.87
CA ASN A 419 -10.74 -20.03 -12.60
C ASN A 419 -9.47 -20.89 -12.41
N GLY A 420 -8.39 -20.34 -11.89
CA GLY A 420 -7.17 -21.07 -11.54
C GLY A 420 -5.89 -20.33 -11.88
N ALA A 421 -4.78 -20.83 -11.35
CA ALA A 421 -3.47 -20.22 -11.51
C ALA A 421 -3.03 -20.12 -12.99
N ASP A 422 -3.30 -21.15 -13.79
CA ASP A 422 -2.84 -21.27 -15.20
C ASP A 422 -3.86 -20.73 -16.21
N VAL A 423 -4.77 -19.85 -15.79
CA VAL A 423 -5.84 -19.33 -16.66
C VAL A 423 -5.29 -18.53 -17.86
N VAL A 424 -4.04 -18.07 -17.79
CA VAL A 424 -3.34 -17.31 -18.84
C VAL A 424 -1.92 -17.84 -19.02
N SER A 425 -1.80 -19.11 -19.40
CA SER A 425 -0.53 -19.85 -19.44
C SER A 425 0.58 -19.21 -20.30
N GLU A 426 0.24 -18.55 -21.43
CA GLU A 426 1.22 -17.91 -22.33
C GLU A 426 1.81 -16.63 -21.76
N ALA A 427 1.07 -15.92 -20.90
CA ALA A 427 1.56 -14.72 -20.23
C ALA A 427 2.28 -15.04 -18.91
N GLY A 428 2.00 -16.20 -18.31
CA GLY A 428 2.43 -16.63 -17.01
C GLY A 428 1.26 -17.13 -16.17
N LYS A 429 1.31 -16.89 -14.85
CA LYS A 429 0.30 -17.40 -13.91
C LYS A 429 -0.37 -16.31 -13.10
N VAL A 430 -1.57 -16.60 -12.61
CA VAL A 430 -2.23 -15.87 -11.53
C VAL A 430 -1.68 -16.37 -10.21
N VAL A 431 -1.11 -15.50 -9.40
CA VAL A 431 -0.53 -15.82 -8.07
C VAL A 431 -1.60 -15.72 -6.99
N GLY A 432 -2.44 -14.70 -7.08
CA GLY A 432 -3.55 -14.47 -6.16
C GLY A 432 -4.60 -13.55 -6.76
N TYR A 433 -5.81 -13.56 -6.24
CA TYR A 433 -6.89 -12.71 -6.71
C TYR A 433 -7.89 -12.38 -5.59
N GLY A 434 -8.60 -11.26 -5.76
CA GLY A 434 -9.81 -10.92 -5.02
C GLY A 434 -10.89 -10.47 -6.00
N SER A 435 -12.14 -10.86 -5.79
CA SER A 435 -13.24 -10.53 -6.70
C SER A 435 -14.51 -10.19 -5.94
N MET A 436 -15.14 -9.08 -6.30
CA MET A 436 -16.41 -8.63 -5.71
C MET A 436 -17.45 -8.42 -6.80
N TRP A 437 -18.61 -9.06 -6.63
CA TRP A 437 -19.78 -8.89 -7.46
C TRP A 437 -20.82 -8.03 -6.73
N ILE A 438 -21.26 -6.95 -7.36
CA ILE A 438 -22.20 -5.99 -6.78
C ILE A 438 -23.50 -6.13 -7.56
N ASP A 439 -24.45 -6.84 -7.00
CA ASP A 439 -25.75 -7.19 -7.62
C ASP A 439 -26.89 -6.27 -7.19
N GLN A 440 -26.63 -5.32 -6.32
CA GLN A 440 -27.59 -4.32 -5.85
C GLN A 440 -26.99 -2.92 -5.88
N SER A 441 -27.82 -1.94 -6.17
CA SER A 441 -27.42 -0.53 -6.09
C SER A 441 -27.05 -0.16 -4.67
N THR A 442 -25.94 0.55 -4.50
CA THR A 442 -25.51 1.07 -3.20
C THR A 442 -26.53 2.10 -2.68
N PRO A 443 -27.00 1.96 -1.45
CA PRO A 443 -27.97 2.93 -0.90
C PRO A 443 -27.30 4.27 -0.57
N GLY A 444 -28.10 5.35 -0.60
CA GLY A 444 -27.63 6.68 -0.24
C GLY A 444 -26.76 7.33 -1.30
N ASP A 445 -26.02 8.36 -0.91
CA ASP A 445 -25.22 9.21 -1.79
C ASP A 445 -23.72 9.27 -1.38
N ALA A 446 -23.25 8.33 -0.56
CA ALA A 446 -21.85 8.25 -0.14
C ALA A 446 -21.17 7.01 -0.75
N LEU A 447 -19.84 7.09 -0.91
CA LEU A 447 -19.02 5.92 -1.19
C LEU A 447 -19.03 4.99 0.03
N VAL A 448 -19.09 3.68 -0.23
CA VAL A 448 -18.95 2.64 0.78
C VAL A 448 -17.63 1.90 0.55
N SER A 449 -17.06 1.37 1.63
CA SER A 449 -15.80 0.63 1.57
C SER A 449 -16.03 -0.87 1.34
N SER A 450 -15.11 -1.49 0.59
CA SER A 450 -15.11 -2.93 0.31
C SER A 450 -14.39 -3.77 1.37
N GLU A 451 -14.25 -3.31 2.60
CA GLU A 451 -13.29 -3.78 3.62
C GLU A 451 -13.03 -5.30 3.65
N ASP A 452 -14.03 -6.14 3.52
CA ASP A 452 -13.84 -7.61 3.54
C ASP A 452 -14.15 -8.28 2.19
N ALA A 453 -14.62 -7.52 1.18
CA ALA A 453 -15.16 -8.10 -0.03
C ALA A 453 -14.11 -8.48 -1.09
N LEU A 454 -12.94 -7.83 -1.06
CA LEU A 454 -11.83 -8.07 -1.99
C LEU A 454 -10.65 -8.72 -1.28
N LYS A 455 -10.91 -9.74 -0.46
CA LYS A 455 -9.90 -10.59 0.15
C LYS A 455 -9.09 -11.31 -0.92
N ILE A 456 -7.78 -11.39 -0.75
CA ILE A 456 -6.91 -12.08 -1.70
C ILE A 456 -6.88 -13.58 -1.39
N HIS A 457 -7.25 -14.37 -2.37
CA HIS A 457 -7.09 -15.82 -2.40
C HIS A 457 -5.80 -16.17 -3.13
N TRP A 458 -4.93 -16.95 -2.52
CA TRP A 458 -3.63 -17.33 -3.08
C TRP A 458 -3.68 -18.72 -3.70
N TYR A 459 -3.06 -18.91 -4.87
CA TYR A 459 -2.95 -20.24 -5.49
C TYR A 459 -1.76 -21.04 -4.97
N GLU A 460 -0.82 -20.41 -4.31
CA GLU A 460 0.37 -21.03 -3.71
C GLU A 460 0.72 -20.35 -2.39
N GLU A 461 1.18 -21.12 -1.39
CA GLU A 461 1.64 -20.59 -0.10
C GLU A 461 2.94 -19.80 -0.26
N LYS A 462 3.90 -20.33 -1.00
CA LYS A 462 5.28 -19.81 -1.12
C LYS A 462 5.63 -19.36 -2.54
N ALA A 463 4.68 -18.77 -3.28
CA ALA A 463 4.98 -18.21 -4.59
C ALA A 463 6.04 -17.10 -4.46
N PRO A 464 6.99 -16.98 -5.40
CA PRO A 464 7.89 -15.83 -5.47
C PRO A 464 7.12 -14.52 -5.62
N SER A 465 7.68 -13.41 -5.12
CA SER A 465 7.14 -12.08 -5.40
C SER A 465 7.19 -11.78 -6.90
N PRO A 466 6.11 -11.29 -7.53
CA PRO A 466 6.14 -10.85 -8.91
C PRO A 466 7.17 -9.73 -9.16
N THR A 467 7.88 -9.80 -10.27
CA THR A 467 9.12 -9.05 -10.50
C THR A 467 8.96 -7.74 -11.28
N GLY A 468 7.78 -7.11 -11.26
CA GLY A 468 7.59 -5.77 -11.82
C GLY A 468 7.36 -5.71 -13.34
N ASN A 469 7.00 -6.81 -13.99
CA ASN A 469 6.51 -6.83 -15.37
C ASN A 469 5.02 -6.39 -15.39
N TYR A 470 4.13 -7.12 -16.04
CA TYR A 470 2.69 -6.85 -16.05
C TYR A 470 2.02 -7.56 -14.86
N THR A 471 2.34 -7.13 -13.64
CA THR A 471 2.13 -7.94 -12.42
C THR A 471 0.90 -7.58 -11.60
N ILE A 472 0.22 -6.47 -11.94
CA ILE A 472 -1.02 -6.08 -11.29
C ILE A 472 -2.14 -5.90 -12.31
N VAL A 473 -3.28 -6.52 -12.05
CA VAL A 473 -4.54 -6.26 -12.74
C VAL A 473 -5.58 -5.84 -11.72
N ILE A 474 -6.05 -4.61 -11.81
CA ILE A 474 -7.28 -4.16 -11.14
C ILE A 474 -8.26 -3.87 -12.25
N SER A 475 -9.48 -4.37 -12.14
CA SER A 475 -10.55 -4.12 -13.11
C SER A 475 -11.85 -3.78 -12.40
N CYS A 476 -12.41 -2.64 -12.79
CA CYS A 476 -13.69 -2.13 -12.31
C CYS A 476 -14.63 -1.99 -13.52
N ALA A 477 -15.76 -2.66 -13.47
CA ALA A 477 -16.75 -2.64 -14.56
C ALA A 477 -18.15 -2.33 -14.02
N ALA A 478 -18.81 -1.37 -14.63
CA ALA A 478 -20.21 -1.05 -14.32
C ALA A 478 -21.18 -2.16 -14.75
N ASN A 479 -20.77 -2.98 -15.75
CA ASN A 479 -21.49 -4.19 -16.17
C ASN A 479 -20.51 -5.37 -16.21
N ALA A 480 -20.79 -6.41 -15.47
CA ALA A 480 -19.94 -7.61 -15.38
C ALA A 480 -19.83 -8.35 -16.73
N TYR A 481 -20.79 -8.20 -17.60
CA TYR A 481 -20.81 -8.81 -18.94
C TYR A 481 -20.53 -7.81 -20.08
N GLY A 482 -19.83 -6.70 -19.72
CA GLY A 482 -19.49 -5.64 -20.66
C GLY A 482 -18.67 -6.08 -21.87
N ASP A 483 -17.79 -7.07 -21.70
CA ASP A 483 -17.00 -7.67 -22.79
C ASP A 483 -17.88 -8.35 -23.84
N TYR A 484 -19.07 -8.79 -23.46
CA TYR A 484 -20.10 -9.34 -24.34
C TYR A 484 -21.12 -8.30 -24.80
N MET A 485 -20.89 -7.01 -24.53
CA MET A 485 -21.82 -5.91 -24.83
C MET A 485 -23.22 -6.16 -24.28
N THR A 486 -23.31 -6.77 -23.11
CA THR A 486 -24.54 -7.19 -22.42
C THR A 486 -24.59 -6.55 -21.03
N GLY A 487 -25.75 -6.02 -20.65
CA GLY A 487 -25.95 -5.46 -19.32
C GLY A 487 -27.06 -4.41 -19.24
N TYR A 488 -27.14 -3.74 -18.10
CA TYR A 488 -28.04 -2.62 -17.84
C TYR A 488 -27.46 -1.32 -18.41
N SER A 489 -28.16 -0.69 -19.35
CA SER A 489 -27.66 0.48 -20.11
C SER A 489 -27.45 1.74 -19.28
N LYS A 490 -28.00 1.79 -18.06
CA LYS A 490 -27.84 2.92 -17.12
C LYS A 490 -26.93 2.57 -15.93
N ALA A 491 -26.24 1.43 -15.98
CA ALA A 491 -25.30 1.06 -14.93
C ALA A 491 -24.23 2.13 -14.76
N CYS A 492 -23.90 2.39 -13.49
CA CYS A 492 -22.88 3.37 -13.12
C CYS A 492 -22.13 2.86 -11.90
N LEU A 493 -20.80 2.90 -11.96
CA LEU A 493 -19.94 2.53 -10.83
C LEU A 493 -18.97 3.68 -10.58
N TYR A 494 -18.97 4.20 -9.37
CA TYR A 494 -17.94 5.11 -8.88
C TYR A 494 -16.90 4.32 -8.10
N VAL A 495 -15.62 4.61 -8.28
CA VAL A 495 -14.52 4.00 -7.54
C VAL A 495 -13.47 5.03 -7.16
N ASP A 496 -12.89 4.84 -5.96
CA ASP A 496 -11.93 5.75 -5.37
C ASP A 496 -11.13 5.06 -4.25
N ASP A 497 -10.03 5.65 -3.79
CA ASP A 497 -9.23 5.22 -2.64
C ASP A 497 -8.87 3.72 -2.67
N PHE A 498 -8.11 3.31 -3.69
CA PHE A 498 -7.57 1.95 -3.76
C PHE A 498 -6.40 1.80 -2.78
N GLU A 499 -6.53 0.88 -1.84
CA GLU A 499 -5.54 0.68 -0.78
C GLU A 499 -5.30 -0.82 -0.55
N TRP A 500 -4.02 -1.20 -0.45
CA TRP A 500 -3.68 -2.53 0.03
C TRP A 500 -3.92 -2.64 1.54
N VAL A 501 -4.56 -3.72 1.95
CA VAL A 501 -4.69 -4.13 3.36
C VAL A 501 -3.69 -5.24 3.62
N TYR A 502 -2.86 -5.07 4.63
CA TYR A 502 -1.82 -6.01 5.02
C TYR A 502 -2.10 -6.71 6.34
#